data_c0aa8dde9b22da1db4201d3004bc14dc
#
_entry.id   c0aa8dde9b22da1db4201d3004bc14dc
#
_cell.length_a   1.000
_cell.length_b   1.000
_cell.length_c   1.000
_cell.angle_alpha   90.00
_cell.angle_beta   90.00
_cell.angle_gamma   90.00
#
_symmetry.space_group_name_H-M   'P 1'
#
loop_
_entity.id
_entity.type
_entity.pdbx_description
1 polymer ?
#
loop_
_entity_poly.entity_id
_entity_poly.type
_entity_poly.pdbx_seq_one_letter_code
_entity_poly.pdbx_strand_id
1 'polypeptide(L)'
;MKRDTKTMSMFPRQSEWLPPQTFPNLSEAKEISIDLETCDPNMESMGPGWPRNDGYIVGYAIAVDGWAGYFPVAHGGGGNLDKRVVERWVRDVLATPADKIMHNAAYDLGWLRASGFQVNGTIYDTMLAAPLLDENRYSYALNSLGFDYLKEVKSEQGLKEAAGDFGVHAKKELWKLPAMHVGEYAEQDAALTLKLWHHLKALMRADEVESIFQLETQVLPVLVDITLKGIRFNREQCERKMQEMRQKESQILKYLKDQAGVQVDVWAAQSIAAAFDRQGIQYPKTAKIGRAHV
;
A
#
# COMPACT_ATOMS: atom_id res chain seq x y z
N MET A 1 23.90 9.10 10.04
CA MET A 1 22.43 9.12 10.21
C MET A 1 22.07 10.35 11.04
N LYS A 2 21.62 11.45 10.39
CA LYS A 2 21.03 12.59 11.12
C LYS A 2 19.61 12.19 11.49
N ARG A 3 19.31 12.08 12.77
CA ARG A 3 17.94 12.07 13.27
C ARG A 3 17.38 13.47 13.01
N ASP A 4 16.55 13.64 11.99
CA ASP A 4 15.66 14.79 11.89
C ASP A 4 14.64 14.66 13.01
N THR A 5 14.94 15.28 14.14
CA THR A 5 13.96 15.53 15.20
C THR A 5 13.04 16.63 14.68
N LYS A 6 11.97 16.23 13.97
CA LYS A 6 10.89 17.16 13.64
C LYS A 6 10.26 17.62 14.96
N THR A 7 10.36 18.89 15.22
CA THR A 7 9.77 19.52 16.42
C THR A 7 8.27 19.58 16.21
N MET A 8 7.50 19.03 17.14
CA MET A 8 6.03 19.17 17.13
C MET A 8 5.66 20.64 17.30
N SER A 9 4.65 21.12 16.57
CA SER A 9 4.09 22.44 16.75
C SER A 9 3.41 22.55 18.13
N MET A 10 3.67 23.63 18.86
CA MET A 10 2.95 23.91 20.11
C MET A 10 1.45 24.19 19.89
N PHE A 11 1.08 24.59 18.69
CA PHE A 11 -0.30 24.90 18.29
C PHE A 11 -0.57 24.17 16.95
N PRO A 12 -0.93 22.88 16.99
CA PRO A 12 -1.28 22.16 15.77
C PRO A 12 -2.55 22.75 15.15
N ARG A 13 -2.64 22.66 13.83
CA ARG A 13 -3.81 23.12 13.09
C ARG A 13 -5.06 22.41 13.57
N GLN A 14 -6.19 23.09 13.47
CA GLN A 14 -7.50 22.50 13.68
C GLN A 14 -8.11 22.15 12.32
N SER A 15 -8.87 21.07 12.27
CA SER A 15 -9.70 20.70 11.14
C SER A 15 -11.16 20.80 11.56
N GLU A 16 -12.02 21.24 10.66
CA GLU A 16 -13.47 21.28 10.90
C GLU A 16 -14.15 19.92 10.65
N TRP A 17 -13.40 18.95 10.11
CA TRP A 17 -13.94 17.62 9.86
C TRP A 17 -14.32 16.91 11.17
N LEU A 18 -15.50 16.32 11.18
CA LEU A 18 -16.02 15.51 12.28
C LEU A 18 -16.44 14.13 11.76
N PRO A 19 -16.22 13.06 12.52
CA PRO A 19 -16.67 11.74 12.14
C PRO A 19 -18.20 11.70 12.03
N PRO A 20 -18.76 10.83 11.15
CA PRO A 20 -20.19 10.67 11.01
C PRO A 20 -20.86 10.36 12.36
N GLN A 21 -21.93 11.08 12.68
CA GLN A 21 -22.70 10.88 13.92
C GLN A 21 -23.75 9.78 13.78
N THR A 22 -24.01 9.35 12.56
CA THR A 22 -25.00 8.32 12.24
C THR A 22 -24.43 7.30 11.27
N PHE A 23 -24.94 6.08 11.34
CA PHE A 23 -24.58 5.00 10.45
C PHE A 23 -25.66 4.85 9.38
N PRO A 24 -25.40 5.18 8.11
CA PRO A 24 -26.40 5.07 7.06
C PRO A 24 -26.79 3.62 6.80
N ASN A 25 -28.06 3.40 6.42
CA ASN A 25 -28.48 2.10 5.92
C ASN A 25 -28.04 1.95 4.46
N LEU A 26 -27.14 1.03 4.19
CA LEU A 26 -26.61 0.75 2.85
C LEU A 26 -27.10 -0.59 2.28
N SER A 27 -28.18 -1.15 2.83
CA SER A 27 -28.72 -2.46 2.39
C SER A 27 -29.19 -2.49 0.94
N GLU A 28 -29.62 -1.34 0.41
CA GLU A 28 -30.11 -1.21 -0.97
C GLU A 28 -29.02 -0.75 -1.95
N ALA A 29 -27.83 -0.46 -1.47
CA ALA A 29 -26.71 -0.09 -2.33
C ALA A 29 -26.31 -1.28 -3.22
N LYS A 30 -26.05 -1.01 -4.49
CA LYS A 30 -25.56 -2.03 -5.44
C LYS A 30 -24.05 -2.13 -5.47
N GLU A 31 -23.39 -1.01 -5.30
CA GLU A 31 -21.92 -0.86 -5.30
C GLU A 31 -21.52 -0.02 -4.08
N ILE A 32 -20.54 -0.48 -3.33
CA ILE A 32 -20.03 0.17 -2.13
C ILE A 32 -18.51 0.23 -2.25
N SER A 33 -17.95 1.44 -2.29
CA SER A 33 -16.51 1.61 -2.21
C SER A 33 -16.02 1.54 -0.78
N ILE A 34 -14.90 0.88 -0.58
CA ILE A 34 -14.26 0.67 0.72
C ILE A 34 -12.78 0.95 0.60
N ASP A 35 -12.26 1.76 1.51
CA ASP A 35 -10.84 2.05 1.67
C ASP A 35 -10.50 2.00 3.16
N LEU A 36 -9.36 1.43 3.52
CA LEU A 36 -8.94 1.26 4.91
C LEU A 36 -7.74 2.12 5.23
N GLU A 37 -7.84 2.85 6.33
CA GLU A 37 -6.66 3.42 6.94
C GLU A 37 -6.08 2.42 7.95
N THR A 38 -4.78 2.20 7.89
CA THR A 38 -4.13 1.14 8.67
C THR A 38 -2.87 1.62 9.39
N CYS A 39 -2.54 0.97 10.48
CA CYS A 39 -1.21 0.97 11.06
C CYS A 39 -0.49 -0.27 10.54
N ASP A 40 0.45 -0.08 9.64
CA ASP A 40 1.29 -1.14 9.04
C ASP A 40 2.77 -0.72 9.11
N PRO A 41 3.41 -0.87 10.29
CA PRO A 41 4.70 -0.23 10.58
C PRO A 41 5.86 -0.82 9.78
N ASN A 42 5.76 -2.06 9.32
CA ASN A 42 6.80 -2.78 8.62
C ASN A 42 6.51 -3.00 7.13
N MET A 43 5.51 -2.31 6.57
CA MET A 43 5.08 -2.47 5.18
C MET A 43 6.22 -2.38 4.16
N GLU A 44 7.14 -1.40 4.32
CA GLU A 44 8.24 -1.22 3.37
C GLU A 44 9.33 -2.30 3.44
N SER A 45 9.55 -2.87 4.61
CA SER A 45 10.62 -3.83 4.83
C SER A 45 10.19 -5.29 4.73
N MET A 46 8.92 -5.56 5.02
CA MET A 46 8.39 -6.93 5.14
C MET A 46 7.12 -7.18 4.33
N GLY A 47 6.65 -6.18 3.58
CA GLY A 47 5.35 -6.23 2.90
C GLY A 47 4.18 -6.08 3.86
N PRO A 48 2.92 -6.31 3.40
CA PRO A 48 1.72 -6.13 4.20
C PRO A 48 1.75 -6.87 5.53
N GLY A 49 1.32 -6.21 6.60
CA GLY A 49 1.33 -6.75 7.97
C GLY A 49 0.22 -7.74 8.25
N TRP A 50 -0.89 -7.68 7.54
CA TRP A 50 -2.08 -8.48 7.80
C TRP A 50 -1.85 -10.01 7.83
N PRO A 51 -0.95 -10.64 7.02
CA PRO A 51 -0.72 -12.08 7.14
C PRO A 51 0.04 -12.48 8.41
N ARG A 52 0.69 -11.53 9.06
CA ARG A 52 1.54 -11.73 10.24
C ARG A 52 0.93 -11.18 11.54
N ASN A 53 -0.28 -10.60 11.49
CA ASN A 53 -0.87 -9.80 12.56
C ASN A 53 0.06 -8.65 13.03
N ASP A 54 0.75 -8.02 12.08
CA ASP A 54 1.71 -6.95 12.32
C ASP A 54 1.08 -5.61 11.92
N GLY A 55 0.23 -5.09 12.78
CA GLY A 55 -0.54 -3.88 12.56
C GLY A 55 -2.04 -4.05 12.85
N TYR A 56 -2.85 -3.08 12.40
CA TYR A 56 -4.30 -3.08 12.63
C TYR A 56 -5.01 -2.04 11.76
N ILE A 57 -6.33 -2.19 11.61
CA ILE A 57 -7.18 -1.20 10.95
C ILE A 57 -7.39 -0.01 11.88
N VAL A 58 -7.14 1.19 11.36
CA VAL A 58 -7.26 2.48 12.06
C VAL A 58 -8.61 3.13 11.81
N GLY A 59 -9.18 2.92 10.62
CA GLY A 59 -10.50 3.41 10.26
C GLY A 59 -10.99 2.85 8.93
N TYR A 60 -12.26 3.07 8.67
CA TYR A 60 -12.98 2.57 7.51
C TYR A 60 -13.56 3.75 6.74
N ALA A 61 -13.13 3.98 5.51
CA ALA A 61 -13.76 4.90 4.59
C ALA A 61 -14.71 4.13 3.69
N ILE A 62 -15.95 4.60 3.60
CA ILE A 62 -17.02 3.94 2.83
C ILE A 62 -17.71 5.00 1.99
N ALA A 63 -17.93 4.68 0.70
CA ALA A 63 -18.67 5.56 -0.19
C ALA A 63 -19.69 4.77 -1.01
N VAL A 64 -20.79 5.44 -1.28
CA VAL A 64 -21.83 5.09 -2.26
C VAL A 64 -22.15 6.32 -3.08
N ASP A 65 -22.94 6.19 -4.14
CA ASP A 65 -23.33 7.35 -4.94
C ASP A 65 -23.93 8.46 -4.06
N GLY A 66 -23.32 9.65 -4.16
CA GLY A 66 -23.78 10.85 -3.45
C GLY A 66 -23.40 10.92 -1.96
N TRP A 67 -22.69 9.94 -1.42
CA TRP A 67 -22.29 9.96 -0.01
C TRP A 67 -20.95 9.25 0.22
N ALA A 68 -20.13 9.83 1.12
CA ALA A 68 -18.94 9.19 1.67
C ALA A 68 -18.81 9.51 3.16
N GLY A 69 -18.19 8.61 3.92
CA GLY A 69 -17.94 8.82 5.35
C GLY A 69 -16.74 8.01 5.82
N TYR A 70 -15.96 8.59 6.71
CA TYR A 70 -14.85 7.93 7.37
C TYR A 70 -15.17 7.65 8.85
N PHE A 71 -14.95 6.42 9.27
CA PHE A 71 -15.25 5.90 10.62
C PHE A 71 -13.95 5.52 11.33
N PRO A 72 -13.30 6.47 12.03
CA PRO A 72 -12.05 6.23 12.75
C PRO A 72 -12.28 5.39 14.00
N VAL A 73 -11.40 4.42 14.27
CA VAL A 73 -11.54 3.51 15.42
C VAL A 73 -10.25 3.35 16.24
N ALA A 74 -9.09 3.69 15.68
CA ALA A 74 -7.81 3.43 16.34
C ALA A 74 -6.70 4.44 16.02
N HIS A 75 -7.03 5.70 15.78
CA HIS A 75 -6.03 6.76 15.66
C HIS A 75 -5.34 7.03 17.00
N GLY A 76 -4.00 7.05 17.01
CA GLY A 76 -3.22 7.34 18.20
C GLY A 76 -3.39 8.78 18.71
N GLY A 77 -3.69 9.73 17.82
CA GLY A 77 -3.98 11.12 18.15
C GLY A 77 -5.40 11.39 18.65
N GLY A 78 -6.27 10.37 18.70
CA GLY A 78 -7.66 10.49 19.18
C GLY A 78 -8.67 10.85 18.09
N GLY A 79 -9.90 11.21 18.52
CA GLY A 79 -11.03 11.46 17.61
C GLY A 79 -11.72 10.20 17.11
N ASN A 80 -11.52 9.06 17.80
CA ASN A 80 -12.09 7.78 17.44
C ASN A 80 -13.54 7.64 17.89
N LEU A 81 -14.31 6.91 17.10
CA LEU A 81 -15.63 6.40 17.45
C LEU A 81 -15.51 5.12 18.29
N ASP A 82 -16.63 4.65 18.86
CA ASP A 82 -16.67 3.34 19.51
C ASP A 82 -16.40 2.23 18.50
N LYS A 83 -15.26 1.59 18.63
CA LYS A 83 -14.78 0.55 17.70
C LYS A 83 -15.79 -0.59 17.56
N ARG A 84 -16.45 -1.01 18.64
CA ARG A 84 -17.40 -2.14 18.62
C ARG A 84 -18.66 -1.78 17.82
N VAL A 85 -19.10 -0.52 17.95
CA VAL A 85 -20.28 -0.02 17.22
C VAL A 85 -19.95 0.09 15.75
N VAL A 86 -18.83 0.71 15.40
CA VAL A 86 -18.37 0.84 14.01
C VAL A 86 -18.20 -0.52 13.37
N GLU A 87 -17.44 -1.44 13.98
CA GLU A 87 -17.17 -2.75 13.39
C GLU A 87 -18.43 -3.61 13.24
N ARG A 88 -19.44 -3.45 14.11
CA ARG A 88 -20.74 -4.10 13.92
C ARG A 88 -21.40 -3.61 12.65
N TRP A 89 -21.50 -2.30 12.48
CA TRP A 89 -22.10 -1.70 11.29
C TRP A 89 -21.32 -2.06 10.03
N VAL A 90 -19.98 -2.03 10.08
CA VAL A 90 -19.13 -2.45 8.95
C VAL A 90 -19.37 -3.91 8.58
N ARG A 91 -19.57 -4.82 9.58
CA ARG A 91 -19.94 -6.22 9.30
C ARG A 91 -21.26 -6.32 8.55
N ASP A 92 -22.25 -5.53 8.92
CA ASP A 92 -23.54 -5.51 8.25
C ASP A 92 -23.41 -4.99 6.81
N VAL A 93 -22.61 -3.94 6.58
CA VAL A 93 -22.30 -3.40 5.24
C VAL A 93 -21.56 -4.42 4.37
N LEU A 94 -20.54 -5.08 4.92
CA LEU A 94 -19.75 -6.08 4.19
C LEU A 94 -20.56 -7.35 3.89
N ALA A 95 -21.55 -7.69 4.71
CA ALA A 95 -22.43 -8.84 4.54
C ALA A 95 -23.49 -8.62 3.45
N THR A 96 -23.73 -7.38 3.00
CA THR A 96 -24.68 -7.12 1.91
C THR A 96 -24.21 -7.79 0.60
N PRO A 97 -25.16 -8.13 -0.31
CA PRO A 97 -24.82 -8.67 -1.62
C PRO A 97 -24.25 -7.62 -2.59
N ALA A 98 -24.19 -6.35 -2.19
CA ALA A 98 -23.59 -5.28 -2.99
C ALA A 98 -22.15 -5.64 -3.42
N ASP A 99 -21.77 -5.23 -4.62
CA ASP A 99 -20.38 -5.30 -5.06
C ASP A 99 -19.50 -4.35 -4.24
N LYS A 100 -18.30 -4.79 -3.89
CA LYS A 100 -17.32 -4.00 -3.12
C LYS A 100 -16.25 -3.48 -4.07
N ILE A 101 -16.09 -2.17 -4.08
CA ILE A 101 -15.15 -1.48 -4.95
C ILE A 101 -13.96 -1.02 -4.11
N MET A 102 -12.77 -1.36 -4.52
CA MET A 102 -11.53 -1.02 -3.81
C MET A 102 -10.46 -0.57 -4.80
N HIS A 103 -9.41 0.05 -4.29
CA HIS A 103 -8.21 0.36 -5.05
C HIS A 103 -7.01 -0.33 -4.39
N ASN A 104 -6.37 -1.28 -5.07
CA ASN A 104 -5.43 -2.23 -4.49
C ASN A 104 -6.12 -3.17 -3.47
N ALA A 105 -7.21 -3.77 -3.91
CA ALA A 105 -8.14 -4.55 -3.09
C ALA A 105 -7.50 -5.69 -2.29
N ALA A 106 -6.37 -6.25 -2.77
CA ALA A 106 -5.64 -7.29 -2.03
C ALA A 106 -5.18 -6.81 -0.65
N TYR A 107 -4.85 -5.52 -0.50
CA TYR A 107 -4.44 -4.93 0.76
C TYR A 107 -5.61 -4.82 1.74
N ASP A 108 -6.69 -4.17 1.32
CA ASP A 108 -7.86 -3.95 2.18
C ASP A 108 -8.59 -5.25 2.52
N LEU A 109 -8.81 -6.11 1.51
CA LEU A 109 -9.41 -7.42 1.73
C LEU A 109 -8.57 -8.28 2.67
N GLY A 110 -7.25 -8.19 2.58
CA GLY A 110 -6.32 -8.86 3.48
C GLY A 110 -6.51 -8.44 4.94
N TRP A 111 -6.55 -7.13 5.20
CA TRP A 111 -6.81 -6.59 6.54
C TRP A 111 -8.20 -6.93 7.05
N LEU A 112 -9.23 -6.84 6.20
CA LEU A 112 -10.60 -7.23 6.57
C LEU A 112 -10.66 -8.70 6.98
N ARG A 113 -10.12 -9.62 6.18
CA ARG A 113 -10.10 -11.06 6.49
C ARG A 113 -9.27 -11.40 7.71
N ALA A 114 -8.08 -10.81 7.85
CA ALA A 114 -7.23 -10.99 9.03
C ALA A 114 -7.93 -10.51 10.32
N SER A 115 -8.79 -9.49 10.20
CA SER A 115 -9.62 -8.97 11.30
C SER A 115 -10.94 -9.73 11.50
N GLY A 116 -11.16 -10.84 10.77
CA GLY A 116 -12.33 -11.70 10.91
C GLY A 116 -13.62 -11.14 10.29
N PHE A 117 -13.50 -10.27 9.29
CA PHE A 117 -14.64 -9.83 8.50
C PHE A 117 -14.90 -10.79 7.33
N GLN A 118 -16.16 -11.07 7.08
CA GLN A 118 -16.63 -11.70 5.85
C GLN A 118 -17.06 -10.61 4.87
N VAL A 119 -16.65 -10.73 3.62
CA VAL A 119 -16.98 -9.78 2.57
C VAL A 119 -17.79 -10.54 1.51
N ASN A 120 -19.06 -10.17 1.35
CA ASN A 120 -19.97 -10.72 0.36
C ASN A 120 -20.04 -9.80 -0.88
N GLY A 121 -20.61 -10.30 -1.96
CA GLY A 121 -20.62 -9.62 -3.26
C GLY A 121 -19.30 -9.82 -4.03
N THR A 122 -19.24 -9.25 -5.22
CA THR A 122 -18.02 -9.26 -6.04
C THR A 122 -17.07 -8.17 -5.56
N ILE A 123 -15.78 -8.45 -5.54
CA ILE A 123 -14.75 -7.49 -5.14
C ILE A 123 -14.05 -6.99 -6.40
N TYR A 124 -14.35 -5.75 -6.80
CA TYR A 124 -13.73 -5.10 -7.93
C TYR A 124 -12.57 -4.22 -7.51
N ASP A 125 -11.46 -4.34 -8.22
CA ASP A 125 -10.23 -3.57 -7.97
C ASP A 125 -9.93 -2.64 -9.14
N THR A 126 -10.00 -1.34 -8.91
CA THR A 126 -9.69 -0.34 -9.93
C THR A 126 -8.21 -0.36 -10.33
N MET A 127 -7.32 -0.87 -9.46
CA MET A 127 -5.89 -1.03 -9.76
C MET A 127 -5.62 -2.27 -10.64
N LEU A 128 -6.53 -3.27 -10.66
CA LEU A 128 -6.51 -4.37 -11.64
C LEU A 128 -7.18 -3.98 -12.96
N ALA A 129 -8.22 -3.15 -12.92
CA ALA A 129 -8.92 -2.71 -14.12
C ALA A 129 -8.06 -1.81 -15.02
N ALA A 130 -7.32 -0.87 -14.43
CA ALA A 130 -6.57 0.14 -15.18
C ALA A 130 -5.46 -0.42 -16.09
N PRO A 131 -4.64 -1.43 -15.69
CA PRO A 131 -3.64 -2.04 -16.58
C PRO A 131 -4.22 -2.78 -17.79
N LEU A 132 -5.46 -3.26 -17.71
CA LEU A 132 -6.12 -3.91 -18.84
C LEU A 132 -6.52 -2.92 -19.93
N LEU A 133 -6.67 -1.65 -19.58
CA LEU A 133 -6.96 -0.55 -20.51
C LEU A 133 -5.70 0.10 -21.05
N ASP A 134 -4.65 0.19 -20.25
CA ASP A 134 -3.37 0.78 -20.66
C ASP A 134 -2.24 0.21 -19.79
N GLU A 135 -1.54 -0.80 -20.30
CA GLU A 135 -0.42 -1.48 -19.65
C GLU A 135 0.88 -0.65 -19.67
N ASN A 136 0.94 0.42 -20.46
CA ASN A 136 2.15 1.24 -20.63
C ASN A 136 2.20 2.42 -19.63
N ARG A 137 1.28 2.52 -18.70
CA ARG A 137 1.25 3.61 -17.72
C ARG A 137 2.42 3.54 -16.76
N TYR A 138 2.96 4.70 -16.43
CA TYR A 138 4.02 4.82 -15.42
C TYR A 138 3.50 4.55 -14.00
N SER A 139 2.23 4.84 -13.72
CA SER A 139 1.64 4.71 -12.38
C SER A 139 0.16 4.33 -12.45
N TYR A 140 -0.23 3.40 -11.60
CA TYR A 140 -1.62 2.99 -11.35
C TYR A 140 -2.10 3.47 -9.97
N ALA A 141 -1.41 4.38 -9.31
CA ALA A 141 -1.86 4.98 -8.06
C ALA A 141 -3.16 5.76 -8.25
N LEU A 142 -4.05 5.72 -7.25
CA LEU A 142 -5.38 6.34 -7.31
C LEU A 142 -5.37 7.79 -7.79
N ASN A 143 -4.45 8.61 -7.25
CA ASN A 143 -4.31 10.01 -7.69
C ASN A 143 -3.92 10.16 -9.16
N SER A 144 -3.05 9.27 -9.68
CA SER A 144 -2.65 9.31 -11.09
C SER A 144 -3.80 8.93 -11.99
N LEU A 145 -4.55 7.88 -11.64
CA LEU A 145 -5.73 7.45 -12.39
C LEU A 145 -6.86 8.47 -12.30
N GLY A 146 -7.12 9.02 -11.12
CA GLY A 146 -8.14 10.06 -10.93
C GLY A 146 -7.86 11.30 -11.76
N PHE A 147 -6.60 11.76 -11.79
CA PHE A 147 -6.21 12.90 -12.63
C PHE A 147 -6.38 12.59 -14.12
N ASP A 148 -5.90 11.44 -14.57
CA ASP A 148 -5.88 11.14 -16.01
C ASP A 148 -7.28 10.86 -16.55
N TYR A 149 -8.08 10.07 -15.85
CA TYR A 149 -9.40 9.65 -16.31
C TYR A 149 -10.54 10.61 -15.92
N LEU A 150 -10.48 11.21 -14.73
CA LEU A 150 -11.58 12.04 -14.20
C LEU A 150 -11.24 13.52 -14.12
N LYS A 151 -9.96 13.91 -14.31
CA LYS A 151 -9.45 15.27 -14.03
C LYS A 151 -9.65 15.68 -12.56
N GLU A 152 -9.79 14.70 -11.68
CA GLU A 152 -9.91 14.89 -10.23
C GLU A 152 -8.64 14.39 -9.53
N VAL A 153 -8.21 15.12 -8.52
CA VAL A 153 -7.16 14.71 -7.58
C VAL A 153 -7.62 14.99 -6.16
N LYS A 154 -7.35 14.07 -5.27
CA LYS A 154 -7.59 14.33 -3.84
C LYS A 154 -6.57 15.33 -3.31
N SER A 155 -7.00 16.15 -2.37
CA SER A 155 -6.12 17.08 -1.68
C SER A 155 -5.35 16.34 -0.58
N GLU A 156 -4.03 16.21 -0.75
CA GLU A 156 -3.14 15.69 0.29
C GLU A 156 -2.52 16.82 1.14
N GLN A 157 -2.82 18.08 0.82
CA GLN A 157 -2.14 19.22 1.44
C GLN A 157 -2.44 19.30 2.93
N GLY A 158 -3.70 19.24 3.34
CA GLY A 158 -4.11 19.28 4.74
C GLY A 158 -3.47 18.15 5.57
N LEU A 159 -3.45 16.94 5.02
CA LEU A 159 -2.80 15.80 5.65
C LEU A 159 -1.29 15.99 5.81
N LYS A 160 -0.60 16.49 4.76
CA LYS A 160 0.85 16.74 4.80
C LYS A 160 1.22 17.84 5.79
N GLU A 161 0.41 18.88 5.86
CA GLU A 161 0.59 19.99 6.78
C GLU A 161 0.37 19.55 8.23
N ALA A 162 -0.71 18.80 8.51
CA ALA A 162 -0.94 18.20 9.82
C ALA A 162 0.20 17.25 10.22
N ALA A 163 0.64 16.37 9.32
CA ALA A 163 1.77 15.49 9.57
C ALA A 163 3.05 16.27 9.92
N GLY A 164 3.28 17.42 9.28
CA GLY A 164 4.36 18.34 9.63
C GLY A 164 4.24 18.87 11.05
N ASP A 165 3.05 19.33 11.46
CA ASP A 165 2.79 19.85 12.80
C ASP A 165 2.98 18.77 13.89
N PHE A 166 2.61 17.53 13.61
CA PHE A 166 2.77 16.42 14.53
C PHE A 166 4.14 15.71 14.44
N GLY A 167 5.02 16.14 13.53
CA GLY A 167 6.35 15.55 13.36
C GLY A 167 6.35 14.09 12.85
N VAL A 168 5.31 13.67 12.12
CA VAL A 168 5.12 12.33 11.59
C VAL A 168 5.17 12.31 10.06
N HIS A 169 5.30 11.12 9.46
CA HIS A 169 5.21 10.97 8.02
C HIS A 169 3.74 10.80 7.59
N ALA A 170 3.26 11.67 6.70
CA ALA A 170 1.85 11.78 6.33
C ALA A 170 1.18 10.45 5.93
N LYS A 171 1.85 9.59 5.15
CA LYS A 171 1.29 8.30 4.71
C LYS A 171 1.71 7.12 5.59
N LYS A 172 2.99 7.04 5.98
CA LYS A 172 3.51 5.89 6.74
C LYS A 172 3.10 5.87 8.20
N GLU A 173 2.81 7.04 8.76
CA GLU A 173 2.49 7.21 10.16
C GLU A 173 1.15 7.93 10.37
N LEU A 174 0.29 7.91 9.35
CA LEU A 174 -1.04 8.52 9.37
C LEU A 174 -1.85 8.11 10.62
N TRP A 175 -1.72 6.87 11.05
CA TRP A 175 -2.37 6.34 12.24
C TRP A 175 -2.02 7.06 13.55
N LYS A 176 -0.90 7.82 13.59
CA LYS A 176 -0.52 8.63 14.76
C LYS A 176 -1.25 9.97 14.82
N LEU A 177 -1.82 10.44 13.71
CA LEU A 177 -2.55 11.69 13.65
C LEU A 177 -3.91 11.57 14.33
N PRO A 178 -4.46 12.68 14.88
CA PRO A 178 -5.88 12.75 15.21
C PRO A 178 -6.75 12.50 13.99
N ALA A 179 -7.85 11.77 14.15
CA ALA A 179 -8.77 11.41 13.08
C ALA A 179 -9.28 12.62 12.26
N MET A 180 -9.46 13.77 12.90
CA MET A 180 -9.91 15.01 12.26
C MET A 180 -9.01 15.48 11.11
N HIS A 181 -7.75 15.10 11.09
CA HIS A 181 -6.81 15.46 10.01
C HIS A 181 -6.75 14.42 8.89
N VAL A 182 -7.38 13.27 9.10
CA VAL A 182 -7.34 12.15 8.15
C VAL A 182 -8.68 11.96 7.46
N GLY A 183 -9.79 12.32 8.14
CA GLY A 183 -11.14 11.97 7.70
C GLY A 183 -11.49 12.44 6.31
N GLU A 184 -11.28 13.72 5.99
CA GLU A 184 -11.56 14.25 4.64
C GLU A 184 -10.74 13.53 3.55
N TYR A 185 -9.47 13.25 3.84
CA TYR A 185 -8.59 12.51 2.93
C TYR A 185 -9.12 11.10 2.67
N ALA A 186 -9.48 10.35 3.71
CA ALA A 186 -9.99 8.99 3.59
C ALA A 186 -11.36 8.92 2.87
N GLU A 187 -12.26 9.87 3.16
CA GLU A 187 -13.54 9.99 2.43
C GLU A 187 -13.34 10.26 0.95
N GLN A 188 -12.38 11.12 0.59
CA GLN A 188 -12.03 11.40 -0.80
C GLN A 188 -11.47 10.16 -1.50
N ASP A 189 -10.68 9.30 -0.83
CA ASP A 189 -10.15 8.07 -1.40
C ASP A 189 -11.27 7.09 -1.76
N ALA A 190 -12.18 6.83 -0.86
CA ALA A 190 -13.33 5.97 -1.13
C ALA A 190 -14.24 6.53 -2.25
N ALA A 191 -14.53 7.84 -2.21
CA ALA A 191 -15.38 8.49 -3.21
C ALA A 191 -14.72 8.50 -4.61
N LEU A 192 -13.43 8.80 -4.68
CA LEU A 192 -12.68 8.81 -5.93
C LEU A 192 -12.58 7.40 -6.53
N THR A 193 -12.37 6.39 -5.68
CA THR A 193 -12.33 4.98 -6.10
C THR A 193 -13.65 4.56 -6.75
N LEU A 194 -14.80 4.94 -6.19
CA LEU A 194 -16.11 4.62 -6.76
C LEU A 194 -16.33 5.33 -8.11
N LYS A 195 -16.01 6.61 -8.21
CA LYS A 195 -16.10 7.36 -9.48
C LYS A 195 -15.19 6.76 -10.54
N LEU A 196 -13.96 6.42 -10.16
CA LEU A 196 -12.99 5.80 -11.06
C LEU A 196 -13.51 4.44 -11.58
N TRP A 197 -14.09 3.63 -10.69
CA TRP A 197 -14.71 2.37 -11.07
C TRP A 197 -15.79 2.54 -12.15
N HIS A 198 -16.72 3.48 -11.97
CA HIS A 198 -17.78 3.73 -12.94
C HIS A 198 -17.19 4.11 -14.31
N HIS A 199 -16.13 4.90 -14.33
CA HIS A 199 -15.45 5.29 -15.56
C HIS A 199 -14.72 4.10 -16.23
N LEU A 200 -13.89 3.38 -15.47
CA LEU A 200 -13.14 2.24 -15.99
C LEU A 200 -14.05 1.10 -16.47
N LYS A 201 -15.14 0.85 -15.77
CA LYS A 201 -16.17 -0.14 -16.17
C LYS A 201 -16.74 0.14 -17.55
N ALA A 202 -16.99 1.40 -17.88
CA ALA A 202 -17.45 1.80 -19.21
C ALA A 202 -16.38 1.60 -20.29
N LEU A 203 -15.13 1.94 -20.00
CA LEU A 203 -13.99 1.75 -20.91
C LEU A 203 -13.71 0.25 -21.16
N MET A 204 -13.67 -0.58 -20.11
CA MET A 204 -13.44 -2.02 -20.24
C MET A 204 -14.47 -2.70 -21.13
N ARG A 205 -15.71 -2.22 -21.08
CA ARG A 205 -16.78 -2.71 -21.99
C ARG A 205 -16.49 -2.30 -23.43
N ALA A 206 -16.05 -1.06 -23.66
CA ALA A 206 -15.74 -0.57 -25.00
C ALA A 206 -14.53 -1.30 -25.62
N ASP A 207 -13.54 -1.67 -24.80
CA ASP A 207 -12.32 -2.36 -25.22
C ASP A 207 -12.43 -3.89 -25.18
N GLU A 208 -13.61 -4.44 -24.83
CA GLU A 208 -13.92 -5.88 -24.78
C GLU A 208 -13.01 -6.68 -23.83
N VAL A 209 -12.46 -6.05 -22.77
CA VAL A 209 -11.56 -6.70 -21.78
C VAL A 209 -12.28 -7.18 -20.52
N GLU A 210 -13.62 -7.10 -20.46
CA GLU A 210 -14.41 -7.49 -19.28
C GLU A 210 -14.19 -8.95 -18.87
N SER A 211 -14.00 -9.87 -19.83
CA SER A 211 -13.79 -11.30 -19.53
C SER A 211 -12.48 -11.55 -18.78
N ILE A 212 -11.42 -10.85 -19.17
CA ILE A 212 -10.12 -10.93 -18.48
C ILE A 212 -10.21 -10.29 -17.10
N PHE A 213 -10.87 -9.14 -17.00
CA PHE A 213 -11.10 -8.49 -15.70
C PHE A 213 -11.90 -9.38 -14.74
N GLN A 214 -12.92 -10.11 -15.23
CA GLN A 214 -13.66 -11.07 -14.41
C GLN A 214 -12.78 -12.20 -13.89
N LEU A 215 -11.85 -12.70 -14.70
CA LEU A 215 -10.88 -13.70 -14.27
C LEU A 215 -10.00 -13.17 -13.14
N GLU A 216 -9.39 -11.99 -13.32
CA GLU A 216 -8.56 -11.34 -12.29
C GLU A 216 -9.35 -11.08 -11.00
N THR A 217 -10.59 -10.64 -11.12
CA THR A 217 -11.52 -10.42 -10.00
C THR A 217 -11.77 -11.71 -9.19
N GLN A 218 -11.90 -12.87 -9.86
CA GLN A 218 -12.08 -14.15 -9.18
C GLN A 218 -10.78 -14.69 -8.55
N VAL A 219 -9.64 -14.39 -9.13
CA VAL A 219 -8.32 -14.81 -8.63
C VAL A 219 -7.90 -14.03 -7.39
N LEU A 220 -8.21 -12.72 -7.32
CA LEU A 220 -7.78 -11.84 -6.23
C LEU A 220 -8.11 -12.39 -4.82
N PRO A 221 -9.35 -12.76 -4.49
CA PRO A 221 -9.65 -13.30 -3.15
C PRO A 221 -8.94 -14.62 -2.85
N VAL A 222 -8.65 -15.43 -3.88
CA VAL A 222 -7.88 -16.67 -3.73
C VAL A 222 -6.43 -16.36 -3.36
N LEU A 223 -5.82 -15.35 -3.98
CA LEU A 223 -4.46 -14.91 -3.65
C LEU A 223 -4.36 -14.38 -2.21
N VAL A 224 -5.37 -13.66 -1.75
CA VAL A 224 -5.45 -13.20 -0.35
C VAL A 224 -5.53 -14.40 0.59
N ASP A 225 -6.36 -15.41 0.29
CA ASP A 225 -6.49 -16.60 1.12
C ASP A 225 -5.21 -17.45 1.16
N ILE A 226 -4.54 -17.60 0.02
CA ILE A 226 -3.24 -18.27 -0.06
C ILE A 226 -2.21 -17.53 0.82
N THR A 227 -2.20 -16.20 0.77
CA THR A 227 -1.28 -15.38 1.56
C THR A 227 -1.57 -15.48 3.07
N LEU A 228 -2.84 -15.47 3.48
CA LEU A 228 -3.25 -15.69 4.88
C LEU A 228 -2.87 -17.08 5.38
N LYS A 229 -3.08 -18.10 4.53
CA LYS A 229 -2.73 -19.48 4.87
C LYS A 229 -1.21 -19.67 4.98
N GLY A 230 -0.45 -18.93 4.17
CA GLY A 230 1.00 -19.08 4.07
C GLY A 230 1.44 -20.39 3.43
N ILE A 231 2.74 -20.59 3.36
CA ILE A 231 3.36 -21.82 2.82
C ILE A 231 4.18 -22.51 3.93
N ARG A 232 4.23 -23.82 3.87
CA ARG A 232 5.08 -24.59 4.75
C ARG A 232 6.55 -24.37 4.38
N PHE A 233 7.35 -24.01 5.38
CA PHE A 233 8.74 -23.64 5.23
C PHE A 233 9.62 -24.43 6.20
N ASN A 234 10.69 -25.05 5.70
CA ASN A 234 11.66 -25.76 6.56
C ASN A 234 12.71 -24.75 7.06
N ARG A 235 12.44 -24.21 8.24
CA ARG A 235 13.28 -23.18 8.86
C ARG A 235 14.72 -23.66 9.10
N GLU A 236 14.90 -24.86 9.64
CA GLU A 236 16.22 -25.42 9.96
C GLU A 236 17.09 -25.59 8.70
N GLN A 237 16.48 -26.10 7.64
CA GLN A 237 17.17 -26.24 6.35
C GLN A 237 17.60 -24.89 5.77
N CYS A 238 16.74 -23.89 5.87
CA CYS A 238 17.05 -22.54 5.37
C CYS A 238 18.13 -21.87 6.20
N GLU A 239 18.08 -21.95 7.52
CA GLU A 239 19.12 -21.41 8.40
C GLU A 239 20.48 -22.06 8.11
N ARG A 240 20.51 -23.38 7.93
CA ARG A 240 21.73 -24.10 7.53
C ARG A 240 22.23 -23.62 6.17
N LYS A 241 21.34 -23.53 5.16
CA LYS A 241 21.71 -23.06 3.83
C LYS A 241 22.20 -21.61 3.84
N MET A 242 21.58 -20.76 4.64
CA MET A 242 22.02 -19.38 4.80
C MET A 242 23.44 -19.32 5.39
N GLN A 243 23.78 -20.15 6.38
CA GLN A 243 25.12 -20.21 6.96
C GLN A 243 26.14 -20.72 5.92
N GLU A 244 25.80 -21.78 5.16
CA GLU A 244 26.65 -22.29 4.08
C GLU A 244 26.92 -21.20 3.02
N MET A 245 25.90 -20.45 2.62
CA MET A 245 26.05 -19.38 1.63
C MET A 245 26.91 -18.23 2.16
N ARG A 246 26.71 -17.79 3.41
CA ARG A 246 27.54 -16.77 4.04
C ARG A 246 29.00 -17.17 4.14
N GLN A 247 29.29 -18.44 4.43
CA GLN A 247 30.64 -18.95 4.44
C GLN A 247 31.28 -18.93 3.05
N LYS A 248 30.52 -19.38 2.02
CA LYS A 248 30.98 -19.31 0.62
C LYS A 248 31.24 -17.90 0.16
N GLU A 249 30.31 -16.98 0.46
CA GLU A 249 30.46 -15.55 0.15
C GLU A 249 31.73 -14.98 0.78
N SER A 250 31.95 -15.24 2.08
CA SER A 250 33.13 -14.79 2.78
C SER A 250 34.41 -15.33 2.15
N GLN A 251 34.43 -16.62 1.75
CA GLN A 251 35.56 -17.24 1.06
C GLN A 251 35.85 -16.60 -0.30
N ILE A 252 34.80 -16.34 -1.09
CA ILE A 252 34.86 -15.68 -2.40
C ILE A 252 35.39 -14.25 -2.26
N LEU A 253 34.80 -13.48 -1.32
CA LEU A 253 35.23 -12.10 -1.07
C LEU A 253 36.69 -12.02 -0.60
N LYS A 254 37.10 -12.97 0.24
CA LYS A 254 38.50 -13.10 0.63
C LYS A 254 39.42 -13.41 -0.58
N TYR A 255 39.02 -14.38 -1.39
CA TYR A 255 39.75 -14.71 -2.61
C TYR A 255 39.87 -13.50 -3.55
N LEU A 256 38.77 -12.80 -3.79
CA LEU A 256 38.75 -11.58 -4.62
C LEU A 256 39.70 -10.51 -4.06
N LYS A 257 39.65 -10.28 -2.73
CA LYS A 257 40.57 -9.35 -2.07
C LYS A 257 42.02 -9.73 -2.27
N ASP A 258 42.36 -11.02 -2.10
CA ASP A 258 43.72 -11.52 -2.23
C ASP A 258 44.20 -11.38 -3.69
N GLN A 259 43.34 -11.66 -4.67
CA GLN A 259 43.68 -11.50 -6.10
C GLN A 259 43.76 -10.02 -6.52
N ALA A 260 42.81 -9.20 -6.12
CA ALA A 260 42.73 -7.78 -6.49
C ALA A 260 43.72 -6.90 -5.70
N GLY A 261 44.21 -7.37 -4.56
CA GLY A 261 45.04 -6.60 -3.63
C GLY A 261 44.33 -5.43 -2.96
N VAL A 262 42.98 -5.37 -3.08
CA VAL A 262 42.06 -4.37 -2.46
C VAL A 262 40.79 -5.04 -2.04
N GLN A 263 40.10 -4.45 -1.05
CA GLN A 263 38.75 -4.87 -0.70
C GLN A 263 37.79 -4.57 -1.86
N VAL A 264 37.02 -5.57 -2.32
CA VAL A 264 36.09 -5.44 -3.41
C VAL A 264 34.64 -5.52 -2.86
N ASP A 265 33.89 -4.49 -3.11
CA ASP A 265 32.40 -4.53 -2.99
C ASP A 265 31.82 -4.89 -4.37
N VAL A 266 31.34 -6.12 -4.51
CA VAL A 266 30.84 -6.66 -5.78
C VAL A 266 29.53 -6.03 -6.24
N TRP A 267 28.84 -5.26 -5.36
CA TRP A 267 27.63 -4.52 -5.68
C TRP A 267 27.89 -3.06 -6.06
N ALA A 268 29.15 -2.60 -5.89
CA ALA A 268 29.55 -1.24 -6.24
C ALA A 268 30.43 -1.22 -7.49
N ALA A 269 29.90 -0.77 -8.62
CA ALA A 269 30.63 -0.67 -9.88
C ALA A 269 31.97 0.08 -9.75
N GLN A 270 32.04 1.10 -8.89
CA GLN A 270 33.29 1.82 -8.60
C GLN A 270 34.37 0.95 -7.91
N SER A 271 33.92 0.05 -7.02
CA SER A 271 34.84 -0.85 -6.32
C SER A 271 35.40 -1.90 -7.26
N ILE A 272 34.55 -2.44 -8.15
CA ILE A 272 34.99 -3.39 -9.19
C ILE A 272 35.94 -2.70 -10.17
N ALA A 273 35.62 -1.49 -10.62
CA ALA A 273 36.50 -0.71 -11.51
C ALA A 273 37.87 -0.46 -10.90
N ALA A 274 37.95 -0.09 -9.61
CA ALA A 274 39.18 0.12 -8.91
C ALA A 274 40.03 -1.18 -8.81
N ALA A 275 39.37 -2.33 -8.63
CA ALA A 275 40.05 -3.63 -8.65
C ALA A 275 40.63 -3.96 -10.04
N PHE A 276 39.87 -3.70 -11.12
CA PHE A 276 40.30 -3.91 -12.50
C PHE A 276 41.47 -2.96 -12.89
N ASP A 277 41.36 -1.67 -12.55
CA ASP A 277 42.41 -0.68 -12.79
C ASP A 277 43.73 -1.15 -12.12
N ARG A 278 43.66 -1.67 -10.88
CA ARG A 278 44.81 -2.15 -10.16
C ARG A 278 45.46 -3.39 -10.79
N GLN A 279 44.66 -4.24 -11.43
CA GLN A 279 45.14 -5.45 -12.13
C GLN A 279 45.48 -5.18 -13.61
N GLY A 280 45.32 -3.94 -14.10
CA GLY A 280 45.57 -3.60 -15.49
C GLY A 280 44.53 -4.19 -16.46
N ILE A 281 43.34 -4.62 -15.93
CA ILE A 281 42.28 -5.20 -16.74
C ILE A 281 41.50 -4.08 -17.38
N GLN A 282 41.38 -4.13 -18.72
CA GLN A 282 40.55 -3.18 -19.46
C GLN A 282 39.06 -3.56 -19.34
N TYR A 283 38.19 -2.55 -19.17
CA TYR A 283 36.75 -2.72 -19.06
C TYR A 283 36.00 -1.58 -19.74
N PRO A 284 34.78 -1.79 -20.25
CA PRO A 284 33.95 -0.75 -20.89
C PRO A 284 33.62 0.36 -19.88
N LYS A 285 33.62 1.62 -20.36
CA LYS A 285 33.24 2.79 -19.55
C LYS A 285 31.98 3.43 -20.12
N THR A 286 31.03 3.80 -19.24
CA THR A 286 29.82 4.48 -19.67
C THR A 286 30.01 6.00 -19.73
N ALA A 287 29.35 6.68 -20.67
CA ALA A 287 29.49 8.12 -20.89
C ALA A 287 29.02 8.97 -19.69
N LYS A 288 28.08 8.48 -18.88
CA LYS A 288 27.52 9.22 -17.72
C LYS A 288 28.36 9.14 -16.43
N ILE A 289 29.12 8.08 -16.23
CA ILE A 289 29.84 7.82 -14.96
C ILE A 289 31.33 7.57 -15.20
N GLY A 290 31.77 7.52 -16.46
CA GLY A 290 33.17 7.19 -16.82
C GLY A 290 33.59 5.78 -16.40
N ARG A 291 32.66 4.85 -16.10
CA ARG A 291 32.92 3.52 -15.55
C ARG A 291 31.92 2.48 -16.04
N ALA A 292 32.35 1.23 -16.05
CA ALA A 292 31.63 0.10 -16.58
C ALA A 292 30.35 -0.27 -15.82
N HIS A 293 29.34 -0.71 -16.56
CA HIS A 293 28.52 -1.82 -16.11
C HIS A 293 29.28 -3.11 -16.41
N VAL A 294 29.72 -3.78 -15.36
CA VAL A 294 30.20 -5.15 -15.43
C VAL A 294 29.03 -6.08 -15.18
#